data_c6b6d74daab118aaa938e2c684c338da
#
_entry.id   c6b6d74daab118aaa938e2c684c338da
#
_cell.length_a   1.000
_cell.length_b   1.000
_cell.length_c   1.000
_cell.angle_alpha   90.00
_cell.angle_beta   90.00
_cell.angle_gamma   90.00
#
_symmetry.space_group_name_H-M   'P 1'
#
loop_
_entity.id
_entity.type
_entity.pdbx_description
1 polymer ?
#
loop_
_entity_poly.entity_id
_entity_poly.type
_entity_poly.pdbx_seq_one_letter_code
_entity_poly.pdbx_strand_id
1 'polypeptide(L)'
;KPAALPLAIAVALVPTIAFAQDTPSEDELDVVTVTGSRIPRSSEVEGTSPVLTIDRAAIEASGLSSVGDILFTITASDGGALRNVTTTTNGSDGTQNVSLRGLGANRTLVLVNGRRWVTSGITNAALVDLNSIPISVIERIEVLKDGASAIYGSDAIAGVVNVITRKNFDGAEANVYLGSYTKGDGLQQSYDFTVGSNSDRWNAVLSLAYQTQEPVYAGDREISSVPAFGGGDLASGGLFGSGSNARGNFTRCAGAFTPTSAGFLTCTPVAGGPFTLNQGEDGRQASDFRRFISYTFDGSGSSDRYNFAPVNYLLQPISRFNIYGQGSLRLTDRINANAQAVYVKRDSNQQLAEVPLTMDTRGVN
;
A
#
# COMPACT_ATOMS: atom_id res chain seq x y z
N LYS A 1 37.04 4.67 22.14
CA LYS A 1 35.97 4.88 23.13
C LYS A 1 35.37 6.26 22.87
N PRO A 2 34.19 6.42 22.31
CA PRO A 2 33.48 7.68 22.36
C PRO A 2 32.53 7.68 23.58
N ALA A 3 32.53 8.81 24.25
CA ALA A 3 31.73 9.08 25.43
C ALA A 3 30.25 9.33 25.02
N ALA A 4 29.34 8.68 25.72
CA ALA A 4 27.92 8.94 25.58
C ALA A 4 27.55 10.27 26.24
N LEU A 5 26.94 11.17 25.49
CA LEU A 5 26.29 12.37 25.99
C LEU A 5 24.87 12.01 26.44
N PRO A 6 24.41 12.30 27.64
CA PRO A 6 23.01 12.14 28.02
C PRO A 6 22.19 13.32 27.44
N LEU A 7 21.24 13.00 26.58
CA LEU A 7 20.25 13.96 26.11
C LEU A 7 19.24 14.22 27.24
N ALA A 8 19.39 15.33 27.92
CA ALA A 8 18.44 15.81 28.92
C ALA A 8 17.19 16.35 28.19
N ILE A 9 16.08 15.63 28.27
CA ILE A 9 14.77 16.08 27.81
C ILE A 9 14.28 17.13 28.80
N ALA A 10 14.31 18.39 28.43
CA ALA A 10 13.65 19.46 29.14
C ALA A 10 12.15 19.36 28.90
N VAL A 11 11.40 18.83 29.87
CA VAL A 11 9.94 18.90 29.91
C VAL A 11 9.55 20.35 30.19
N ALA A 12 9.16 21.08 29.16
CA ALA A 12 8.60 22.41 29.29
C ALA A 12 7.19 22.30 29.92
N LEU A 13 7.01 22.84 31.09
CA LEU A 13 5.70 23.06 31.71
C LEU A 13 4.88 23.98 30.78
N VAL A 14 3.88 23.41 30.14
CA VAL A 14 2.83 24.19 29.46
C VAL A 14 1.80 24.55 30.50
N PRO A 15 1.47 25.85 30.71
CA PRO A 15 0.39 26.23 31.58
C PRO A 15 -0.95 25.73 31.01
N THR A 16 -1.67 24.94 31.78
CA THR A 16 -3.04 24.52 31.46
C THR A 16 -3.95 25.76 31.52
N ILE A 17 -4.29 26.29 30.35
CA ILE A 17 -5.40 27.25 30.23
C ILE A 17 -6.68 26.41 30.28
N ALA A 18 -7.39 26.51 31.40
CA ALA A 18 -8.72 25.94 31.53
C ALA A 18 -9.68 26.75 30.66
N PHE A 19 -10.09 26.16 29.53
CA PHE A 19 -11.22 26.67 28.77
C PHE A 19 -12.51 26.21 29.47
N ALA A 20 -13.39 27.18 29.73
CA ALA A 20 -14.74 26.91 30.20
C ALA A 20 -15.44 26.03 29.16
N GLN A 21 -15.97 24.90 29.59
CA GLN A 21 -16.85 24.07 28.77
C GLN A 21 -18.16 24.87 28.56
N ASP A 22 -18.33 25.36 27.36
CA ASP A 22 -19.67 25.72 26.88
C ASP A 22 -20.46 24.44 26.71
N THR A 23 -21.56 24.33 27.37
CA THR A 23 -22.55 23.24 27.25
C THR A 23 -23.03 23.23 25.80
N PRO A 24 -23.04 22.10 25.10
CA PRO A 24 -23.58 22.02 23.75
C PRO A 24 -25.08 22.36 23.83
N SER A 25 -25.51 23.33 23.10
CA SER A 25 -26.94 23.59 22.84
C SER A 25 -27.47 22.39 22.04
N GLU A 26 -28.56 21.82 22.52
CA GLU A 26 -29.31 20.75 21.84
C GLU A 26 -29.75 21.23 20.46
N ASP A 27 -29.57 20.32 19.48
CA ASP A 27 -30.31 20.22 18.22
C ASP A 27 -30.10 21.26 17.11
N GLU A 28 -29.00 21.16 16.41
CA GLU A 28 -29.07 21.12 14.95
C GLU A 28 -28.56 19.74 14.48
N LEU A 29 -29.51 18.86 14.13
CA LEU A 29 -29.18 17.61 13.44
C LEU A 29 -28.47 18.00 12.14
N ASP A 30 -27.14 17.85 12.13
CA ASP A 30 -26.34 18.03 10.93
C ASP A 30 -26.90 17.13 9.84
N VAL A 31 -27.49 17.73 8.82
CA VAL A 31 -28.01 17.02 7.66
C VAL A 31 -26.82 16.46 6.90
N VAL A 32 -26.44 15.24 7.24
CA VAL A 32 -25.34 14.53 6.60
C VAL A 32 -25.79 14.03 5.23
N THR A 33 -25.20 14.56 4.17
CA THR A 33 -25.40 14.02 2.83
C THR A 33 -24.60 12.72 2.70
N VAL A 34 -25.29 11.61 2.81
CA VAL A 34 -24.68 10.27 2.75
C VAL A 34 -24.24 9.95 1.32
N THR A 35 -23.04 9.42 1.17
CA THR A 35 -22.51 8.95 -0.10
C THR A 35 -23.49 7.95 -0.78
N GLY A 36 -23.77 8.17 -2.06
CA GLY A 36 -24.69 7.31 -2.83
C GLY A 36 -26.15 7.77 -2.85
N SER A 37 -26.52 8.85 -2.19
CA SER A 37 -27.86 9.45 -2.25
C SER A 37 -27.78 10.96 -2.50
N ARG A 38 -28.73 11.47 -3.30
CA ARG A 38 -28.94 12.91 -3.46
C ARG A 38 -29.90 13.48 -2.40
N ILE A 39 -30.49 12.59 -1.60
CA ILE A 39 -31.45 12.94 -0.57
C ILE A 39 -30.67 13.00 0.75
N PRO A 40 -30.63 14.15 1.44
CA PRO A 40 -30.04 14.26 2.77
C PRO A 40 -30.78 13.32 3.74
N ARG A 41 -30.07 12.54 4.53
CA ARG A 41 -30.63 11.61 5.50
C ARG A 41 -29.91 11.75 6.84
N SER A 42 -30.65 11.56 7.91
CA SER A 42 -30.19 11.83 9.27
C SER A 42 -29.55 10.68 10.01
N SER A 43 -29.43 9.46 9.44
CA SER A 43 -28.77 8.35 10.12
C SER A 43 -28.40 7.17 9.23
N GLU A 44 -27.50 6.34 9.72
CA GLU A 44 -26.95 5.13 9.09
C GLU A 44 -27.98 4.03 8.80
N VAL A 45 -29.17 4.12 9.39
CA VAL A 45 -30.12 3.00 9.48
C VAL A 45 -31.16 2.94 8.34
N GLU A 46 -31.37 4.04 7.61
CA GLU A 46 -32.52 4.12 6.68
C GLU A 46 -32.19 4.01 5.19
N GLY A 47 -30.94 3.67 4.85
CA GLY A 47 -30.51 3.52 3.45
C GLY A 47 -30.75 2.11 2.89
N THR A 48 -31.17 2.01 1.62
CA THR A 48 -31.20 0.72 0.89
C THR A 48 -29.81 0.15 0.64
N SER A 49 -28.74 0.95 0.79
CA SER A 49 -27.35 0.52 0.62
C SER A 49 -26.56 0.81 1.90
N PRO A 50 -25.84 -0.17 2.46
CA PRO A 50 -25.11 -0.02 3.72
C PRO A 50 -23.89 0.89 3.52
N VAL A 51 -23.88 2.03 4.22
CA VAL A 51 -22.72 2.93 4.33
C VAL A 51 -22.07 2.72 5.68
N LEU A 52 -20.78 2.43 5.68
CA LEU A 52 -19.95 2.41 6.89
C LEU A 52 -19.34 3.79 7.04
N THR A 53 -19.56 4.43 8.18
CA THR A 53 -18.90 5.69 8.54
C THR A 53 -17.82 5.43 9.59
N ILE A 54 -16.62 5.92 9.33
CA ILE A 54 -15.49 5.93 10.27
C ILE A 54 -15.27 7.40 10.63
N ASP A 55 -15.68 7.78 11.79
CA ASP A 55 -15.58 9.17 12.29
C ASP A 55 -14.16 9.52 12.78
N ARG A 56 -13.95 10.78 13.10
CA ARG A 56 -12.66 11.29 13.59
C ARG A 56 -12.21 10.57 14.86
N ALA A 57 -13.11 10.32 15.78
CA ALA A 57 -12.80 9.66 17.05
C ALA A 57 -12.32 8.21 16.82
N ALA A 58 -12.96 7.48 15.90
CA ALA A 58 -12.52 6.14 15.52
C ALA A 58 -11.16 6.16 14.80
N ILE A 59 -10.92 7.16 13.94
CA ILE A 59 -9.62 7.36 13.28
C ILE A 59 -8.51 7.56 14.33
N GLU A 60 -8.70 8.44 15.27
CA GLU A 60 -7.73 8.73 16.34
C GLU A 60 -7.53 7.52 17.26
N ALA A 61 -8.62 6.87 17.67
CA ALA A 61 -8.56 5.67 18.51
C ALA A 61 -7.85 4.49 17.84
N SER A 62 -7.85 4.43 16.51
CA SER A 62 -7.16 3.37 15.77
C SER A 62 -5.64 3.43 15.88
N GLY A 63 -5.06 4.60 16.15
CA GLY A 63 -3.61 4.84 16.18
C GLY A 63 -2.93 4.63 14.83
N LEU A 64 -3.68 4.52 13.73
CA LEU A 64 -3.14 4.32 12.39
C LEU A 64 -2.76 5.66 11.76
N SER A 65 -1.65 5.67 11.03
CA SER A 65 -1.05 6.88 10.48
C SER A 65 -1.39 7.15 9.02
N SER A 66 -2.18 6.28 8.38
CA SER A 66 -2.55 6.44 6.97
C SER A 66 -4.00 6.03 6.68
N VAL A 67 -4.59 6.66 5.67
CA VAL A 67 -5.94 6.33 5.18
C VAL A 67 -6.01 4.90 4.67
N GLY A 68 -4.96 4.45 3.99
CA GLY A 68 -4.87 3.09 3.49
C GLY A 68 -4.93 2.06 4.61
N ASP A 69 -4.18 2.28 5.70
CA ASP A 69 -4.17 1.37 6.84
C ASP A 69 -5.52 1.32 7.55
N ILE A 70 -6.21 2.44 7.68
CA ILE A 70 -7.58 2.50 8.24
C ILE A 70 -8.54 1.68 7.38
N LEU A 71 -8.53 1.89 6.06
CA LEU A 71 -9.39 1.17 5.15
C LEU A 71 -9.06 -0.33 5.07
N PHE A 72 -7.83 -0.72 5.39
CA PHE A 72 -7.44 -2.12 5.51
C PHE A 72 -8.17 -2.84 6.65
N THR A 73 -8.53 -2.14 7.72
CA THR A 73 -9.20 -2.75 8.89
C THR A 73 -10.66 -3.09 8.63
N ILE A 74 -11.28 -2.53 7.59
CA ILE A 74 -12.69 -2.80 7.30
C ILE A 74 -12.87 -4.17 6.63
N THR A 75 -13.90 -4.90 7.04
CA THR A 75 -14.18 -6.25 6.54
C THR A 75 -14.51 -6.33 5.05
N ALA A 76 -14.92 -5.21 4.44
CA ALA A 76 -15.21 -5.14 3.02
C ALA A 76 -13.97 -4.92 2.15
N SER A 77 -12.81 -4.64 2.75
CA SER A 77 -11.55 -4.41 2.05
C SER A 77 -10.83 -5.73 1.77
N ASP A 78 -10.27 -5.84 0.59
CA ASP A 78 -9.31 -6.88 0.26
C ASP A 78 -7.94 -6.48 0.83
N GLY A 79 -7.52 -7.14 1.89
CA GLY A 79 -6.27 -6.85 2.59
C GLY A 79 -5.02 -6.89 1.71
N GLY A 80 -5.04 -7.64 0.62
CA GLY A 80 -3.90 -7.72 -0.31
C GLY A 80 -3.67 -6.45 -1.12
N ALA A 81 -4.72 -5.67 -1.38
CA ALA A 81 -4.63 -4.48 -2.23
C ALA A 81 -4.14 -3.23 -1.49
N LEU A 82 -4.13 -3.24 -0.16
CA LEU A 82 -3.84 -2.06 0.66
C LEU A 82 -2.41 -1.97 1.18
N ARG A 83 -1.65 -3.06 1.12
CA ARG A 83 -0.32 -3.09 1.71
C ARG A 83 0.76 -2.80 0.68
N ASN A 84 1.75 -2.01 1.09
CA ASN A 84 3.02 -1.85 0.38
C ASN A 84 3.91 -3.12 0.45
N VAL A 85 3.27 -4.30 0.53
CA VAL A 85 3.98 -5.57 0.62
C VAL A 85 4.41 -6.03 -0.76
N THR A 86 5.71 -6.18 -0.96
CA THR A 86 6.33 -6.52 -2.24
C THR A 86 6.98 -7.90 -2.19
N THR A 87 6.24 -8.92 -1.79
CA THR A 87 6.86 -10.23 -1.54
C THR A 87 7.36 -10.98 -2.78
N THR A 88 6.81 -10.76 -3.95
CA THR A 88 7.08 -11.69 -5.06
C THR A 88 6.99 -11.11 -6.47
N THR A 89 6.40 -9.96 -6.66
CA THR A 89 6.15 -9.41 -7.99
C THR A 89 6.41 -7.92 -8.05
N ASN A 90 6.88 -7.52 -9.17
CA ASN A 90 7.23 -6.20 -9.66
C ASN A 90 6.08 -5.19 -9.60
N GLY A 91 5.48 -4.88 -8.49
CA GLY A 91 4.26 -4.14 -8.60
C GLY A 91 3.98 -3.04 -7.61
N SER A 92 4.76 -2.91 -6.56
CA SER A 92 4.51 -1.83 -5.62
C SER A 92 5.36 -0.61 -5.99
N ASP A 93 4.68 0.46 -6.34
CA ASP A 93 5.28 1.77 -6.60
C ASP A 93 5.22 2.69 -5.37
N GLY A 94 4.90 2.15 -4.18
CA GLY A 94 4.70 2.89 -2.94
C GLY A 94 3.33 3.55 -2.81
N THR A 95 2.38 3.26 -3.71
CA THR A 95 0.99 3.69 -3.57
C THR A 95 0.19 2.73 -2.70
N GLN A 96 -0.79 3.25 -1.98
CA GLN A 96 -1.81 2.45 -1.30
C GLN A 96 -3.16 2.67 -1.98
N ASN A 97 -3.76 1.57 -2.40
CA ASN A 97 -5.06 1.61 -3.05
C ASN A 97 -6.05 0.76 -2.25
N VAL A 98 -7.35 1.02 -2.42
CA VAL A 98 -8.41 0.21 -1.83
C VAL A 98 -9.06 -0.67 -2.88
N SER A 99 -9.27 -1.95 -2.54
CA SER A 99 -10.09 -2.88 -3.30
C SER A 99 -11.22 -3.36 -2.41
N LEU A 100 -12.44 -3.00 -2.72
CA LEU A 100 -13.59 -3.47 -1.99
C LEU A 100 -14.06 -4.82 -2.55
N ARG A 101 -14.37 -5.75 -1.65
CA ARG A 101 -14.89 -7.09 -1.97
C ARG A 101 -14.01 -7.91 -2.92
N GLY A 102 -12.71 -7.63 -2.98
CA GLY A 102 -11.78 -8.33 -3.88
C GLY A 102 -11.98 -8.07 -5.37
N LEU A 103 -12.79 -7.06 -5.75
CA LEU A 103 -13.10 -6.78 -7.16
C LEU A 103 -12.03 -5.95 -7.88
N GLY A 104 -10.99 -5.53 -7.17
CA GLY A 104 -9.89 -4.72 -7.69
C GLY A 104 -10.05 -3.22 -7.45
N ALA A 105 -8.92 -2.55 -7.26
CA ALA A 105 -8.89 -1.12 -6.94
C ALA A 105 -9.40 -0.24 -8.10
N ASN A 106 -9.32 -0.70 -9.33
CA ASN A 106 -9.85 -0.01 -10.52
C ASN A 106 -11.40 -0.02 -10.60
N ARG A 107 -12.06 -0.76 -9.71
CA ARG A 107 -13.53 -0.83 -9.59
C ARG A 107 -14.04 -0.24 -8.29
N THR A 108 -13.14 0.34 -7.48
CA THR A 108 -13.46 1.03 -6.24
C THR A 108 -13.22 2.53 -6.43
N LEU A 109 -14.29 3.31 -6.41
CA LEU A 109 -14.20 4.75 -6.61
C LEU A 109 -13.76 5.44 -5.33
N VAL A 110 -12.75 6.30 -5.41
CA VAL A 110 -12.32 7.16 -4.30
C VAL A 110 -12.71 8.61 -4.59
N LEU A 111 -13.41 9.19 -3.63
CA LEU A 111 -13.84 10.57 -3.63
C LEU A 111 -13.23 11.33 -2.44
N VAL A 112 -13.03 12.63 -2.61
CA VAL A 112 -12.77 13.56 -1.52
C VAL A 112 -13.81 14.67 -1.60
N ASN A 113 -14.58 14.83 -0.55
CA ASN A 113 -15.72 15.76 -0.51
C ASN A 113 -16.71 15.57 -1.68
N GLY A 114 -16.96 14.30 -2.07
CA GLY A 114 -17.85 13.97 -3.17
C GLY A 114 -17.27 14.19 -4.57
N ARG A 115 -16.01 14.59 -4.70
CA ARG A 115 -15.32 14.78 -5.99
C ARG A 115 -14.30 13.69 -6.21
N ARG A 116 -14.15 13.21 -7.45
CA ARG A 116 -13.13 12.24 -7.83
C ARG A 116 -11.75 12.74 -7.45
N TRP A 117 -10.96 11.88 -6.77
CA TRP A 117 -9.59 12.22 -6.44
C TRP A 117 -8.66 11.95 -7.62
N VAL A 118 -7.53 12.65 -7.63
CA VAL A 118 -6.51 12.49 -8.64
C VAL A 118 -5.88 11.09 -8.58
N THR A 119 -5.68 10.49 -9.74
CA THR A 119 -5.04 9.17 -9.84
C THR A 119 -3.52 9.31 -9.93
N SER A 120 -2.79 8.36 -9.34
CA SER A 120 -1.33 8.25 -9.49
C SER A 120 -1.03 7.48 -10.78
N GLY A 121 -0.37 8.13 -11.73
CA GLY A 121 -0.27 7.66 -13.10
C GLY A 121 0.94 6.78 -13.44
N ILE A 122 1.52 5.99 -12.53
CA ILE A 122 2.76 5.25 -12.80
C ILE A 122 2.50 3.87 -13.44
N THR A 123 1.32 3.30 -13.25
CA THR A 123 0.92 2.01 -13.84
C THR A 123 -0.19 2.19 -14.86
N ASN A 124 -0.40 1.22 -15.74
CA ASN A 124 -1.49 1.21 -16.73
C ASN A 124 -2.90 1.27 -16.14
N ALA A 125 -3.04 1.21 -14.80
CA ALA A 125 -4.27 1.38 -14.08
C ALA A 125 -4.26 2.76 -13.39
N ALA A 126 -5.24 3.60 -13.72
CA ALA A 126 -5.44 4.90 -13.07
C ALA A 126 -5.99 4.68 -11.64
N LEU A 127 -5.11 4.39 -10.69
CA LEU A 127 -5.45 4.11 -9.31
C LEU A 127 -5.19 5.34 -8.42
N VAL A 128 -6.02 5.51 -7.41
CA VAL A 128 -5.86 6.57 -6.42
C VAL A 128 -4.90 6.11 -5.32
N ASP A 129 -3.85 6.90 -5.07
CA ASP A 129 -3.02 6.72 -3.86
C ASP A 129 -3.73 7.35 -2.66
N LEU A 130 -4.25 6.52 -1.77
CA LEU A 130 -4.96 6.95 -0.57
C LEU A 130 -4.08 7.79 0.37
N ASN A 131 -2.78 7.55 0.36
CA ASN A 131 -1.84 8.27 1.18
C ASN A 131 -1.49 9.67 0.63
N SER A 132 -2.05 10.06 -0.51
CA SER A 132 -2.03 11.43 -0.97
C SER A 132 -2.97 12.35 -0.17
N ILE A 133 -3.84 11.78 0.68
CA ILE A 133 -4.77 12.50 1.53
C ILE A 133 -4.21 12.50 2.96
N PRO A 134 -3.79 13.65 3.52
CA PRO A 134 -3.28 13.71 4.88
C PRO A 134 -4.36 13.33 5.89
N ILE A 135 -4.04 12.45 6.84
CA ILE A 135 -5.00 11.98 7.85
C ILE A 135 -5.49 13.10 8.76
N SER A 136 -4.65 14.11 9.00
CA SER A 136 -4.95 15.27 9.85
C SER A 136 -6.10 16.14 9.35
N VAL A 137 -6.34 16.17 8.04
CA VAL A 137 -7.45 16.94 7.46
C VAL A 137 -8.75 16.15 7.37
N ILE A 138 -8.77 14.89 7.74
CA ILE A 138 -9.94 14.03 7.61
C ILE A 138 -10.87 14.22 8.80
N GLU A 139 -12.15 14.44 8.52
CA GLU A 139 -13.22 14.46 9.51
C GLU A 139 -13.83 13.07 9.66
N ARG A 140 -14.16 12.42 8.54
CA ARG A 140 -14.67 11.05 8.51
C ARG A 140 -14.44 10.40 7.15
N ILE A 141 -14.55 9.09 7.12
CA ILE A 141 -14.49 8.29 5.90
C ILE A 141 -15.82 7.54 5.77
N GLU A 142 -16.49 7.71 4.64
CA GLU A 142 -17.73 7.01 4.30
C GLU A 142 -17.43 5.93 3.27
N VAL A 143 -17.79 4.70 3.56
CA VAL A 143 -17.59 3.55 2.66
C VAL A 143 -18.93 2.96 2.27
N LEU A 144 -19.35 3.21 1.04
CA LEU A 144 -20.51 2.56 0.44
C LEU A 144 -20.07 1.18 -0.06
N LYS A 145 -20.56 0.14 0.62
CA LYS A 145 -20.15 -1.26 0.37
C LYS A 145 -20.90 -1.92 -0.78
N ASP A 146 -21.74 -1.19 -1.48
CA ASP A 146 -22.55 -1.70 -2.59
C ASP A 146 -22.19 -1.01 -3.91
N GLY A 147 -22.61 -1.62 -5.03
CA GLY A 147 -22.41 -1.06 -6.36
C GLY A 147 -23.16 0.25 -6.53
N ALA A 148 -22.43 1.28 -6.96
CA ALA A 148 -22.97 2.63 -7.18
C ALA A 148 -22.74 3.12 -8.61
N SER A 149 -22.57 2.22 -9.56
CA SER A 149 -22.28 2.54 -10.96
C SER A 149 -23.36 3.37 -11.63
N ALA A 150 -24.62 3.20 -11.23
CA ALA A 150 -25.74 4.00 -11.75
C ALA A 150 -25.62 5.51 -11.43
N ILE A 151 -24.90 5.84 -10.34
CA ILE A 151 -24.72 7.22 -9.89
C ILE A 151 -23.34 7.76 -10.30
N TYR A 152 -22.31 6.93 -10.16
CA TYR A 152 -20.91 7.36 -10.25
C TYR A 152 -20.15 6.80 -11.47
N GLY A 153 -20.75 5.89 -12.24
CA GLY A 153 -20.12 5.27 -13.41
C GLY A 153 -19.37 3.97 -13.10
N SER A 154 -18.67 3.45 -14.10
CA SER A 154 -18.05 2.11 -14.10
C SER A 154 -17.01 1.88 -13.02
N ASP A 155 -16.40 2.92 -12.48
CA ASP A 155 -15.36 2.81 -11.43
C ASP A 155 -15.95 2.48 -10.05
N ALA A 156 -17.27 2.59 -9.88
CA ALA A 156 -17.98 2.34 -8.63
C ALA A 156 -18.70 0.99 -8.59
N ILE A 157 -18.22 -0.01 -9.32
CA ILE A 157 -18.79 -1.38 -9.33
C ILE A 157 -18.61 -2.06 -7.97
N ALA A 158 -17.42 -1.93 -7.39
CA ALA A 158 -17.11 -2.54 -6.10
C ALA A 158 -17.60 -1.72 -4.90
N GLY A 159 -17.85 -0.44 -5.10
CA GLY A 159 -18.27 0.48 -4.06
C GLY A 159 -17.60 1.84 -4.19
N VAL A 160 -17.85 2.69 -3.19
CA VAL A 160 -17.31 4.06 -3.14
C VAL A 160 -16.71 4.32 -1.76
N VAL A 161 -15.51 4.88 -1.74
CA VAL A 161 -14.87 5.44 -0.55
C VAL A 161 -14.89 6.95 -0.71
N ASN A 162 -15.58 7.65 0.18
CA ASN A 162 -15.65 9.10 0.18
C ASN A 162 -14.99 9.65 1.45
N VAL A 163 -13.88 10.34 1.29
CA VAL A 163 -13.16 10.98 2.38
C VAL A 163 -13.71 12.40 2.55
N ILE A 164 -14.28 12.66 3.71
CA ILE A 164 -14.80 13.99 4.07
C ILE A 164 -13.73 14.70 4.88
N THR A 165 -13.37 15.90 4.45
CA THR A 165 -12.36 16.71 5.11
C THR A 165 -12.97 17.74 6.07
N ARG A 166 -12.21 18.10 7.09
CA ARG A 166 -12.57 19.09 8.11
C ARG A 166 -12.75 20.46 7.45
N LYS A 167 -13.97 20.97 7.44
CA LYS A 167 -14.27 22.30 6.84
C LYS A 167 -14.24 23.42 7.86
N ASN A 168 -14.76 23.14 9.05
CA ASN A 168 -14.94 24.13 10.10
C ASN A 168 -13.90 23.94 11.22
N PHE A 169 -12.63 23.79 10.83
CA PHE A 169 -11.55 23.72 11.78
C PHE A 169 -11.07 25.11 12.14
N ASP A 170 -11.01 25.42 13.44
CA ASP A 170 -10.48 26.66 13.98
C ASP A 170 -9.39 26.37 15.01
N GLY A 171 -8.22 26.94 14.79
CA GLY A 171 -7.05 26.72 15.63
C GLY A 171 -5.88 26.03 14.91
N ALA A 172 -5.00 25.43 15.68
CA ALA A 172 -3.82 24.73 15.20
C ALA A 172 -3.65 23.38 15.93
N GLU A 173 -3.28 22.35 15.19
CA GLU A 173 -3.05 21.00 15.68
C GLU A 173 -1.73 20.48 15.11
N ALA A 174 -0.91 19.84 15.96
CA ALA A 174 0.30 19.20 15.54
C ALA A 174 0.34 17.77 16.10
N ASN A 175 0.60 16.80 15.24
CA ASN A 175 0.68 15.40 15.62
C ASN A 175 2.03 14.82 15.24
N VAL A 176 2.54 13.93 16.11
CA VAL A 176 3.75 13.16 15.88
C VAL A 176 3.44 11.70 16.12
N TYR A 177 3.72 10.87 15.14
CA TYR A 177 3.63 9.43 15.23
C TYR A 177 5.02 8.81 15.09
N LEU A 178 5.37 7.91 16.01
CA LEU A 178 6.60 7.12 15.98
C LEU A 178 6.21 5.67 16.22
N GLY A 179 6.60 4.80 15.31
CA GLY A 179 6.31 3.38 15.40
C GLY A 179 7.45 2.53 14.85
N SER A 180 7.65 1.35 15.41
CA SER A 180 8.57 0.34 14.89
C SER A 180 8.02 -1.05 15.14
N TYR A 181 8.49 -2.02 14.37
CA TYR A 181 8.14 -3.41 14.64
C TYR A 181 8.94 -3.97 15.82
N THR A 182 8.43 -5.03 16.44
CA THR A 182 9.04 -5.66 17.63
C THR A 182 10.46 -6.16 17.41
N LYS A 183 10.88 -6.35 16.16
CA LYS A 183 12.27 -6.71 15.80
C LYS A 183 13.22 -5.51 15.71
N GLY A 184 12.72 -4.29 15.93
CA GLY A 184 13.51 -3.06 15.89
C GLY A 184 13.79 -2.54 14.48
N ASP A 185 13.07 -3.01 13.48
CA ASP A 185 13.12 -2.59 12.08
C ASP A 185 11.84 -1.86 11.65
N GLY A 186 11.82 -1.33 10.41
CA GLY A 186 10.66 -0.70 9.81
C GLY A 186 10.19 0.53 10.58
N LEU A 187 11.11 1.36 11.07
CA LEU A 187 10.78 2.60 11.77
C LEU A 187 9.87 3.45 10.91
N GLN A 188 8.72 3.82 11.49
CA GLN A 188 7.75 4.73 10.90
C GLN A 188 7.74 6.03 11.68
N GLN A 189 7.78 7.14 10.97
CA GLN A 189 7.68 8.47 11.55
C GLN A 189 6.68 9.27 10.73
N SER A 190 5.77 9.95 11.42
CA SER A 190 4.84 10.88 10.79
C SER A 190 4.78 12.15 11.61
N TYR A 191 4.82 13.26 10.93
CA TYR A 191 4.73 14.60 11.50
C TYR A 191 3.68 15.35 10.69
N ASP A 192 2.66 15.86 11.33
CA ASP A 192 1.70 16.70 10.65
C ASP A 192 1.37 17.95 11.47
N PHE A 193 1.10 19.00 10.74
CA PHE A 193 0.67 20.28 11.27
C PHE A 193 -0.51 20.77 10.46
N THR A 194 -1.61 21.07 11.15
CA THR A 194 -2.83 21.57 10.53
C THR A 194 -3.24 22.86 11.22
N VAL A 195 -3.54 23.88 10.44
CA VAL A 195 -4.06 25.16 10.92
C VAL A 195 -5.31 25.50 10.13
N GLY A 196 -6.27 26.05 10.82
CA GLY A 196 -7.50 26.51 10.20
C GLY A 196 -8.06 27.72 10.88
N SER A 197 -8.93 28.40 10.18
CA SER A 197 -9.74 29.48 10.73
C SER A 197 -11.10 29.50 10.06
N ASN A 198 -12.10 29.84 10.83
CA ASN A 198 -13.49 29.76 10.45
C ASN A 198 -14.20 31.08 10.79
N SER A 199 -15.10 31.50 9.93
CA SER A 199 -15.96 32.69 10.10
C SER A 199 -17.30 32.44 9.42
N ASP A 200 -18.30 33.24 9.71
CA ASP A 200 -19.63 33.15 9.08
C ASP A 200 -19.60 33.21 7.54
N ARG A 201 -18.57 33.83 6.97
CA ARG A 201 -18.46 34.05 5.53
C ARG A 201 -17.35 33.27 4.84
N TRP A 202 -16.39 32.74 5.56
CA TRP A 202 -15.27 32.00 4.98
C TRP A 202 -14.71 30.99 5.96
N ASN A 203 -14.14 29.95 5.42
CA ASN A 203 -13.27 29.04 6.15
C ASN A 203 -12.02 28.73 5.32
N ALA A 204 -10.94 28.41 6.01
CA ALA A 204 -9.71 27.96 5.39
C ALA A 204 -9.03 26.95 6.30
N VAL A 205 -8.50 25.89 5.71
CA VAL A 205 -7.69 24.88 6.39
C VAL A 205 -6.45 24.62 5.55
N LEU A 206 -5.29 24.62 6.20
CA LEU A 206 -4.00 24.25 5.62
C LEU A 206 -3.37 23.13 6.45
N SER A 207 -2.87 22.11 5.81
CA SER A 207 -2.14 21.01 6.46
C SER A 207 -0.83 20.73 5.74
N LEU A 208 0.20 20.47 6.53
CA LEU A 208 1.51 20.00 6.11
C LEU A 208 1.75 18.65 6.78
N ALA A 209 2.13 17.63 6.02
CA ALA A 209 2.43 16.33 6.57
C ALA A 209 3.71 15.77 5.96
N TYR A 210 4.53 15.16 6.80
CA TYR A 210 5.73 14.44 6.39
C TYR A 210 5.74 13.06 7.03
N GLN A 211 5.93 12.03 6.22
CA GLN A 211 5.93 10.65 6.66
C GLN A 211 7.12 9.91 6.08
N THR A 212 7.75 9.08 6.90
CA THR A 212 8.80 8.14 6.46
C THR A 212 8.50 6.75 7.00
N GLN A 213 8.91 5.75 6.24
CA GLN A 213 8.92 4.34 6.62
C GLN A 213 10.24 3.73 6.17
N GLU A 214 10.94 3.07 7.08
CA GLU A 214 12.13 2.28 6.77
C GLU A 214 11.76 0.93 6.19
N PRO A 215 12.65 0.28 5.42
CA PRO A 215 12.36 -1.01 4.82
C PRO A 215 12.29 -2.12 5.88
N VAL A 216 11.50 -3.15 5.55
CA VAL A 216 11.56 -4.45 6.23
C VAL A 216 11.86 -5.49 5.17
N TYR A 217 12.88 -6.33 5.39
CA TYR A 217 13.21 -7.40 4.47
C TYR A 217 12.31 -8.62 4.68
N ALA A 218 11.97 -9.30 3.59
CA ALA A 218 11.13 -10.50 3.67
C ALA A 218 11.84 -11.64 4.42
N GLY A 219 13.17 -11.72 4.34
CA GLY A 219 13.97 -12.69 5.08
C GLY A 219 13.93 -12.53 6.60
N ASP A 220 13.58 -11.34 7.11
CA ASP A 220 13.55 -11.07 8.54
C ASP A 220 12.26 -11.54 9.22
N ARG A 221 11.32 -12.10 8.47
CA ARG A 221 10.05 -12.63 8.95
C ARG A 221 9.89 -14.09 8.55
N GLU A 222 9.57 -14.94 9.50
CA GLU A 222 9.37 -16.38 9.25
C GLU A 222 8.34 -16.62 8.15
N ILE A 223 7.22 -15.90 8.18
CA ILE A 223 6.12 -16.02 7.21
C ILE A 223 6.52 -15.65 5.77
N SER A 224 7.55 -14.83 5.59
CA SER A 224 8.00 -14.33 4.28
C SER A 224 9.44 -14.68 3.93
N SER A 225 10.14 -15.38 4.83
CA SER A 225 11.56 -15.75 4.62
C SER A 225 11.79 -16.70 3.45
N VAL A 226 10.72 -17.37 3.03
CA VAL A 226 10.70 -18.26 1.88
C VAL A 226 9.48 -17.95 1.02
N PRO A 227 9.62 -17.84 -0.31
CA PRO A 227 8.47 -17.56 -1.17
C PRO A 227 7.52 -18.75 -1.19
N ALA A 228 6.31 -18.55 -0.67
CA ALA A 228 5.22 -19.51 -0.69
C ALA A 228 4.03 -18.92 -1.44
N PHE A 229 3.52 -19.60 -2.45
CA PHE A 229 2.34 -19.19 -3.21
C PHE A 229 1.16 -20.14 -3.01
N GLY A 230 -0.03 -19.61 -3.03
CA GLY A 230 -1.22 -20.41 -3.24
C GLY A 230 -1.63 -21.32 -2.11
N GLY A 231 -1.44 -20.92 -0.86
CA GLY A 231 -1.98 -21.62 0.30
C GLY A 231 -1.25 -22.93 0.64
N GLY A 232 -0.08 -23.16 0.08
CA GLY A 232 0.84 -24.20 0.57
C GLY A 232 1.39 -23.76 1.92
N ASP A 233 1.13 -24.53 2.98
CA ASP A 233 1.84 -24.30 4.23
C ASP A 233 3.32 -24.67 4.05
N LEU A 234 4.17 -24.10 4.88
CA LEU A 234 5.60 -24.45 4.92
C LEU A 234 5.81 -25.97 5.18
N ALA A 235 4.83 -26.62 5.80
CA ALA A 235 4.85 -28.06 6.10
C ALA A 235 4.53 -28.93 4.87
N SER A 236 3.76 -28.43 3.91
CA SER A 236 3.45 -29.13 2.65
C SER A 236 4.53 -29.00 1.56
N GLY A 237 5.63 -28.30 1.83
CA GLY A 237 6.80 -28.24 0.98
C GLY A 237 6.66 -27.41 -0.30
N GLY A 238 5.66 -26.53 -0.38
CA GLY A 238 5.41 -25.65 -1.52
C GLY A 238 6.38 -24.45 -1.59
N LEU A 239 7.68 -24.69 -1.60
CA LEU A 239 8.69 -23.66 -1.76
C LEU A 239 8.79 -23.22 -3.23
N PHE A 240 8.35 -21.99 -3.52
CA PHE A 240 8.32 -21.43 -4.87
C PHE A 240 9.52 -20.49 -5.16
N GLY A 241 10.73 -20.90 -4.86
CA GLY A 241 11.91 -20.16 -5.29
C GLY A 241 12.04 -20.06 -6.81
N SER A 242 12.92 -19.20 -7.28
CA SER A 242 13.22 -19.06 -8.70
C SER A 242 13.89 -20.33 -9.26
N GLY A 243 13.48 -20.75 -10.45
CA GLY A 243 14.18 -21.79 -11.20
C GLY A 243 15.57 -21.36 -11.69
N SER A 244 15.84 -20.08 -11.72
CA SER A 244 17.15 -19.50 -12.02
C SER A 244 17.96 -19.41 -10.73
N ASN A 245 19.00 -20.21 -10.59
CA ASN A 245 19.88 -20.23 -9.43
C ASN A 245 21.34 -19.99 -9.84
N ALA A 246 22.21 -19.74 -8.87
CA ALA A 246 23.62 -19.44 -9.10
C ALA A 246 24.40 -20.58 -9.81
N ARG A 247 23.89 -21.81 -9.77
CA ARG A 247 24.48 -22.98 -10.42
C ARG A 247 23.90 -23.25 -11.81
N GLY A 248 22.99 -22.41 -12.26
CA GLY A 248 22.32 -22.50 -13.53
C GLY A 248 21.23 -23.58 -13.57
N ASN A 249 20.36 -23.42 -14.54
CA ASN A 249 19.33 -24.38 -14.90
C ASN A 249 19.49 -24.69 -16.39
N PHE A 250 19.91 -25.90 -16.71
CA PHE A 250 20.32 -26.30 -18.03
C PHE A 250 19.34 -27.33 -18.60
N THR A 251 18.94 -27.13 -19.86
CA THR A 251 18.19 -28.13 -20.60
C THR A 251 19.15 -28.92 -21.50
N ARG A 252 19.22 -30.22 -21.32
CA ARG A 252 19.97 -31.08 -22.17
C ARG A 252 19.16 -31.38 -23.42
N CYS A 253 19.75 -31.20 -24.60
CA CYS A 253 19.10 -31.34 -25.89
C CYS A 253 19.52 -32.66 -26.58
N ALA A 254 18.58 -33.31 -27.24
CA ALA A 254 18.85 -34.38 -28.18
C ALA A 254 18.77 -33.82 -29.60
N GLY A 255 19.85 -33.97 -30.37
CA GLY A 255 19.89 -33.52 -31.75
C GLY A 255 20.21 -32.06 -31.97
N ALA A 256 20.02 -31.58 -33.20
CA ALA A 256 20.32 -30.21 -33.59
C ALA A 256 19.28 -29.21 -33.09
N PHE A 257 19.73 -27.99 -32.87
CA PHE A 257 18.83 -26.85 -32.57
C PHE A 257 18.07 -26.46 -33.84
N THR A 258 16.78 -26.21 -33.69
CA THR A 258 15.92 -25.70 -34.77
C THR A 258 15.46 -24.29 -34.45
N PRO A 259 15.54 -23.33 -35.41
CA PRO A 259 15.06 -22.01 -35.21
C PRO A 259 13.52 -21.98 -35.16
N THR A 260 12.96 -21.22 -34.22
CA THR A 260 11.53 -20.91 -34.18
C THR A 260 11.21 -19.77 -35.14
N SER A 261 9.92 -19.56 -35.43
CA SER A 261 9.43 -18.40 -36.21
C SER A 261 9.80 -17.04 -35.61
N ALA A 262 10.07 -16.97 -34.30
CA ALA A 262 10.52 -15.78 -33.61
C ALA A 262 12.06 -15.64 -33.56
N GLY A 263 12.81 -16.52 -34.23
CA GLY A 263 14.26 -16.47 -34.30
C GLY A 263 14.98 -17.07 -33.06
N PHE A 264 14.26 -17.70 -32.16
CA PHE A 264 14.87 -18.43 -31.04
C PHE A 264 15.25 -19.86 -31.48
N LEU A 265 16.30 -20.39 -30.89
CA LEU A 265 16.66 -21.77 -31.10
C LEU A 265 15.91 -22.66 -30.09
N THR A 266 15.25 -23.69 -30.58
CA THR A 266 14.66 -24.75 -29.76
C THR A 266 15.33 -26.07 -30.02
N CYS A 267 15.28 -26.95 -29.03
CA CYS A 267 15.76 -28.33 -29.18
C CYS A 267 14.74 -29.28 -28.55
N THR A 268 14.84 -30.56 -28.91
CA THR A 268 14.07 -31.59 -28.21
C THR A 268 14.73 -31.88 -26.87
N PRO A 269 14.09 -31.59 -25.72
CA PRO A 269 14.67 -31.91 -24.43
C PRO A 269 14.86 -33.40 -24.25
N VAL A 270 16.01 -33.80 -23.73
CA VAL A 270 16.24 -35.19 -23.31
C VAL A 270 15.38 -35.49 -22.09
N ALA A 271 14.82 -36.70 -22.06
CA ALA A 271 14.08 -37.17 -20.89
C ALA A 271 14.96 -37.12 -19.62
N GLY A 272 14.33 -36.71 -18.50
CA GLY A 272 15.02 -36.57 -17.22
C GLY A 272 14.96 -35.18 -16.62
N GLY A 273 14.36 -34.21 -17.34
CA GLY A 273 14.09 -32.83 -16.86
C GLY A 273 15.31 -31.92 -16.91
N PRO A 274 15.22 -30.72 -16.37
CA PRO A 274 16.34 -29.79 -16.30
C PRO A 274 17.45 -30.31 -15.38
N PHE A 275 18.65 -29.84 -15.64
CA PHE A 275 19.88 -30.19 -14.90
C PHE A 275 20.45 -28.92 -14.26
N THR A 276 21.24 -29.11 -13.21
CA THR A 276 22.00 -28.04 -12.55
C THR A 276 23.42 -28.52 -12.30
N LEU A 277 24.35 -27.58 -12.18
CA LEU A 277 25.73 -27.88 -11.86
C LEU A 277 25.87 -28.40 -10.43
N ASN A 278 26.71 -29.39 -10.19
CA ASN A 278 27.08 -29.79 -8.84
C ASN A 278 27.89 -28.68 -8.16
N GLN A 279 27.84 -28.65 -6.84
CA GLN A 279 28.57 -27.63 -6.08
C GLN A 279 30.08 -27.87 -6.23
N GLY A 280 30.79 -26.81 -6.63
CA GLY A 280 32.24 -26.83 -6.80
C GLY A 280 32.74 -27.31 -8.16
N GLU A 281 31.83 -27.73 -9.07
CA GLU A 281 32.21 -28.19 -10.40
C GLU A 281 32.21 -27.04 -11.42
N ASP A 282 32.96 -27.19 -12.50
CA ASP A 282 33.17 -26.16 -13.53
C ASP A 282 32.34 -26.36 -14.82
N GLY A 283 31.59 -27.44 -14.89
CA GLY A 283 30.69 -27.75 -16.02
C GLY A 283 31.36 -28.25 -17.29
N ARG A 284 32.61 -28.68 -17.23
CA ARG A 284 33.35 -29.17 -18.40
C ARG A 284 33.05 -30.64 -18.76
N GLN A 285 32.50 -31.38 -17.81
CA GLN A 285 32.19 -32.79 -18.00
C GLN A 285 30.71 -33.07 -17.72
N ALA A 286 30.16 -34.09 -18.34
CA ALA A 286 28.76 -34.49 -18.14
C ALA A 286 28.47 -34.90 -16.67
N SER A 287 29.49 -35.41 -15.97
CA SER A 287 29.43 -35.79 -14.55
C SER A 287 29.26 -34.60 -13.61
N ASP A 288 29.59 -33.38 -14.07
CA ASP A 288 29.50 -32.15 -13.28
C ASP A 288 28.05 -31.72 -13.09
N PHE A 289 27.13 -32.29 -13.84
CA PHE A 289 25.73 -31.96 -13.81
C PHE A 289 24.89 -33.07 -13.17
N ARG A 290 23.91 -32.69 -12.40
CA ARG A 290 22.87 -33.55 -11.87
C ARG A 290 21.48 -33.03 -12.22
N ARG A 291 20.48 -33.89 -12.04
CA ARG A 291 19.09 -33.46 -12.20
C ARG A 291 18.76 -32.31 -11.25
N PHE A 292 18.09 -31.30 -11.78
CA PHE A 292 17.58 -30.20 -11.01
C PHE A 292 16.41 -30.65 -10.12
N ILE A 293 16.50 -30.37 -8.83
CA ILE A 293 15.47 -30.71 -7.85
C ILE A 293 14.55 -29.49 -7.68
N SER A 294 13.36 -29.56 -8.26
CA SER A 294 12.35 -28.46 -8.13
C SER A 294 11.69 -28.42 -6.77
N TYR A 295 11.36 -29.62 -6.25
CA TYR A 295 10.71 -29.81 -4.95
C TYR A 295 11.19 -31.14 -4.37
N THR A 296 11.31 -31.19 -3.05
CA THR A 296 11.35 -32.41 -2.30
C THR A 296 10.12 -32.53 -1.45
N PHE A 297 9.25 -33.49 -1.77
CA PHE A 297 8.11 -33.85 -0.93
C PHE A 297 8.52 -34.80 0.21
N ASP A 298 9.81 -35.10 0.35
CA ASP A 298 10.34 -36.05 1.33
C ASP A 298 10.66 -35.44 2.70
N GLY A 299 10.32 -34.16 2.90
CA GLY A 299 10.60 -33.45 4.14
C GLY A 299 12.07 -33.02 4.31
N SER A 300 12.96 -33.33 3.34
CA SER A 300 14.37 -32.93 3.42
C SER A 300 14.61 -31.43 3.22
N GLY A 301 13.63 -30.74 2.68
CA GLY A 301 13.72 -29.30 2.41
C GLY A 301 14.73 -28.92 1.33
N SER A 302 15.36 -29.90 0.65
CA SER A 302 16.35 -29.61 -0.36
C SER A 302 15.69 -29.25 -1.70
N SER A 303 15.99 -28.04 -2.18
CA SER A 303 15.56 -27.54 -3.48
C SER A 303 16.72 -26.84 -4.16
N ASP A 304 16.83 -26.97 -5.48
CA ASP A 304 17.77 -26.21 -6.28
C ASP A 304 17.23 -24.83 -6.66
N ARG A 305 16.01 -24.52 -6.27
CA ARG A 305 15.43 -23.19 -6.50
C ARG A 305 16.13 -22.14 -5.65
N TYR A 306 16.33 -20.99 -6.24
CA TYR A 306 16.87 -19.84 -5.53
C TYR A 306 15.81 -19.19 -4.64
N ASN A 307 16.10 -19.08 -3.35
CA ASN A 307 15.28 -18.31 -2.43
C ASN A 307 15.62 -16.83 -2.55
N PHE A 308 14.76 -16.07 -3.22
CA PHE A 308 14.91 -14.64 -3.43
C PHE A 308 14.32 -13.78 -2.29
N ALA A 309 13.57 -14.39 -1.38
CA ALA A 309 12.89 -13.66 -0.32
C ALA A 309 13.83 -12.85 0.60
N PRO A 310 15.00 -13.37 1.02
CA PRO A 310 15.89 -12.61 1.90
C PRO A 310 16.35 -11.27 1.33
N VAL A 311 16.39 -11.13 0.01
CA VAL A 311 16.88 -9.93 -0.68
C VAL A 311 15.75 -8.93 -0.93
N ASN A 312 14.52 -9.42 -1.04
CA ASN A 312 13.37 -8.60 -1.35
C ASN A 312 12.87 -7.81 -0.13
N TYR A 313 12.37 -6.62 -0.37
CA TYR A 313 11.61 -5.93 0.67
C TYR A 313 10.26 -6.62 0.90
N LEU A 314 9.92 -6.83 2.17
CA LEU A 314 8.55 -7.12 2.62
C LEU A 314 7.74 -5.82 2.68
N LEU A 315 8.33 -4.79 3.27
CA LEU A 315 7.84 -3.43 3.25
C LEU A 315 8.90 -2.54 2.62
N GLN A 316 8.53 -1.81 1.60
CA GLN A 316 9.47 -0.91 0.93
C GLN A 316 9.64 0.40 1.71
N PRO A 317 10.82 1.03 1.62
CA PRO A 317 11.03 2.35 2.19
C PRO A 317 10.24 3.39 1.41
N ILE A 318 9.61 4.28 2.15
CA ILE A 318 8.81 5.37 1.59
C ILE A 318 9.12 6.64 2.35
N SER A 319 9.26 7.75 1.64
CA SER A 319 9.14 9.09 2.22
C SER A 319 8.10 9.88 1.44
N ARG A 320 7.28 10.63 2.17
CA ARG A 320 6.19 11.40 1.59
C ARG A 320 6.08 12.76 2.25
N PHE A 321 5.92 13.77 1.42
CA PHE A 321 5.61 15.12 1.87
C PHE A 321 4.32 15.58 1.20
N ASN A 322 3.36 16.03 2.02
CA ASN A 322 2.05 16.47 1.57
C ASN A 322 1.82 17.92 2.01
N ILE A 323 1.27 18.72 1.11
CA ILE A 323 0.66 20.01 1.41
C ILE A 323 -0.79 19.93 0.95
N TYR A 324 -1.71 20.23 1.84
CA TYR A 324 -3.13 20.25 1.53
C TYR A 324 -3.71 21.59 1.98
N GLY A 325 -4.45 22.24 1.10
CA GLY A 325 -5.14 23.47 1.40
C GLY A 325 -6.57 23.42 0.87
N GLN A 326 -7.53 23.89 1.66
CA GLN A 326 -8.90 24.10 1.22
C GLN A 326 -9.47 25.37 1.83
N GLY A 327 -10.44 25.95 1.15
CA GLY A 327 -11.16 27.08 1.66
C GLY A 327 -12.49 27.30 0.95
N SER A 328 -13.40 27.94 1.63
CA SER A 328 -14.66 28.43 1.07
C SER A 328 -14.88 29.88 1.42
N LEU A 329 -15.50 30.61 0.52
CA LEU A 329 -15.86 32.00 0.70
C LEU A 329 -17.28 32.24 0.16
N ARG A 330 -18.16 32.72 1.02
CA ARG A 330 -19.50 33.20 0.62
C ARG A 330 -19.37 34.58 0.01
N LEU A 331 -19.40 34.63 -1.31
CA LEU A 331 -19.36 35.90 -2.06
C LEU A 331 -20.66 36.68 -1.93
N THR A 332 -21.78 35.96 -2.04
CA THR A 332 -23.14 36.47 -1.82
C THR A 332 -24.00 35.37 -1.18
N ASP A 333 -25.23 35.68 -0.79
CA ASP A 333 -26.16 34.66 -0.26
C ASP A 333 -26.48 33.53 -1.22
N ARG A 334 -26.14 33.68 -2.50
CA ARG A 334 -26.39 32.68 -3.54
C ARG A 334 -25.13 32.10 -4.16
N ILE A 335 -23.95 32.68 -3.90
CA ILE A 335 -22.69 32.29 -4.53
C ILE A 335 -21.65 31.97 -3.47
N ASN A 336 -21.20 30.71 -3.46
CA ASN A 336 -20.07 30.27 -2.65
C ASN A 336 -18.92 29.89 -3.58
N ALA A 337 -17.75 30.46 -3.34
CA ALA A 337 -16.50 30.07 -3.98
C ALA A 337 -15.81 29.02 -3.10
N ASN A 338 -15.39 27.90 -3.68
CA ASN A 338 -14.64 26.87 -2.98
C ASN A 338 -13.35 26.60 -3.75
N ALA A 339 -12.23 26.49 -3.03
CA ALA A 339 -10.93 26.16 -3.57
C ALA A 339 -10.33 25.01 -2.78
N GLN A 340 -9.63 24.12 -3.46
CA GLN A 340 -8.88 23.01 -2.88
C GLN A 340 -7.62 22.81 -3.70
N ALA A 341 -6.49 22.64 -3.02
CA ALA A 341 -5.21 22.34 -3.63
C ALA A 341 -4.49 21.27 -2.84
N VAL A 342 -3.77 20.40 -3.55
CA VAL A 342 -2.92 19.39 -2.96
C VAL A 342 -1.60 19.34 -3.70
N TYR A 343 -0.52 19.21 -2.96
CA TYR A 343 0.80 18.87 -3.47
C TYR A 343 1.32 17.66 -2.72
N VAL A 344 1.76 16.65 -3.46
CA VAL A 344 2.32 15.42 -2.90
C VAL A 344 3.63 15.12 -3.58
N LYS A 345 4.70 14.97 -2.79
CA LYS A 345 5.96 14.40 -3.23
C LYS A 345 6.15 13.08 -2.51
N ARG A 346 6.35 12.00 -3.27
CA ARG A 346 6.63 10.66 -2.77
C ARG A 346 7.93 10.16 -3.38
N ASP A 347 8.79 9.64 -2.53
CA ASP A 347 9.99 8.91 -2.92
C ASP A 347 9.86 7.49 -2.33
N SER A 348 10.01 6.47 -3.17
CA SER A 348 9.98 5.07 -2.77
C SER A 348 11.00 4.27 -3.56
N ASN A 349 11.60 3.28 -2.90
CA ASN A 349 12.56 2.36 -3.51
C ASN A 349 12.02 0.94 -3.45
N GLN A 350 12.28 0.16 -4.50
CA GLN A 350 11.99 -1.26 -4.53
C GLN A 350 13.31 -2.01 -4.65
N GLN A 351 13.47 -3.05 -3.85
CA GLN A 351 14.57 -3.99 -3.96
C GLN A 351 14.01 -5.38 -4.24
N LEU A 352 14.48 -5.93 -5.32
CA LEU A 352 14.21 -7.31 -5.73
C LEU A 352 15.53 -8.04 -5.84
N ALA A 353 15.48 -9.36 -5.78
CA ALA A 353 16.63 -10.19 -6.11
C ALA A 353 17.12 -9.92 -7.55
N GLU A 354 18.36 -10.24 -7.79
CA GLU A 354 19.03 -10.02 -9.07
C GLU A 354 18.24 -10.63 -10.22
N VAL A 355 18.23 -9.93 -11.35
CA VAL A 355 17.60 -10.42 -12.57
C VAL A 355 18.40 -11.62 -13.08
N PRO A 356 17.78 -12.78 -13.27
CA PRO A 356 18.49 -13.94 -13.80
C PRO A 356 18.98 -13.68 -15.21
N LEU A 357 20.24 -13.97 -15.46
CA LEU A 357 20.80 -13.94 -16.80
C LEU A 357 20.34 -15.20 -17.56
N THR A 358 19.49 -15.01 -18.55
CA THR A 358 19.13 -16.06 -19.49
C THR A 358 20.08 -15.99 -20.67
N MET A 359 20.99 -16.94 -20.76
CA MET A 359 21.84 -17.10 -21.94
C MET A 359 21.19 -18.06 -22.92
N ASP A 360 20.80 -17.55 -24.07
CA ASP A 360 20.46 -18.34 -25.23
C ASP A 360 21.78 -18.65 -25.94
N THR A 361 22.25 -19.90 -25.84
CA THR A 361 23.48 -20.34 -26.51
C THR A 361 23.27 -20.46 -28.02
N ARG A 362 23.06 -19.33 -28.70
CA ARG A 362 23.06 -19.26 -30.15
C ARG A 362 24.50 -19.49 -30.63
N GLY A 363 24.79 -20.70 -31.02
CA GLY A 363 25.97 -20.97 -31.86
C GLY A 363 27.32 -20.80 -31.19
N VAL A 364 27.51 -21.35 -30.00
CA VAL A 364 28.85 -21.70 -29.53
C VAL A 364 29.10 -23.14 -29.94
N ASN A 365 29.85 -23.33 -31.05
CA ASN A 365 30.45 -24.57 -31.45
C ASN A 365 31.59 -24.95 -30.49
#